data_cb4a1d792774bb6bfbdb62eedb55ef21
#
_entry.id   cb4a1d792774bb6bfbdb62eedb55ef21
#
_cell.length_a   1.000
_cell.length_b   1.000
_cell.length_c   1.000
_cell.angle_alpha   90.00
_cell.angle_beta   90.00
_cell.angle_gamma   90.00
#
_symmetry.space_group_name_H-M   'P 1'
#
loop_
_entity.id
_entity.type
_entity.pdbx_description
1 polymer ?
#
loop_
_entity_poly.entity_id
_entity_poly.type
_entity_poly.pdbx_seq_one_letter_code
_entity_poly.pdbx_strand_id
1 'polypeptide(L)'
;MEAFNQDPKPGRLVLPLVLIGMIATTYTFVNRVATSNDLDISVVEEEVVTEEEETEDTTTTSSTTTTTLPDEVVTYLEEIQAEKVQSDELGQTVLEANANWDDELSTYQEAKDEFAKFIEDAEQFVETVSEPGPPSTFANLVTSHDELKVLANLIYEDTKELLEGLTSSDTGERRAAALDSFNKNLALFQQKIEETIASVTSS
;
A
#
# COMPACT_ATOMS: atom_id res chain seq x y z
N MET A 1 43.36 -14.47 35.31
CA MET A 1 42.26 -13.52 35.36
C MET A 1 42.36 -12.69 34.10
N GLU A 2 41.66 -13.12 33.06
CA GLU A 2 41.61 -12.38 31.79
C GLU A 2 40.46 -11.37 31.86
N ALA A 3 40.81 -10.09 31.69
CA ALA A 3 39.84 -9.01 31.64
C ALA A 3 39.09 -9.07 30.32
N PHE A 4 37.79 -9.34 30.37
CA PHE A 4 36.88 -9.19 29.25
C PHE A 4 36.85 -7.74 28.83
N ASN A 5 37.48 -7.42 27.71
CA ASN A 5 37.38 -6.10 27.07
C ASN A 5 36.04 -6.00 26.38
N GLN A 6 35.07 -5.38 27.07
CA GLN A 6 33.75 -5.07 26.51
C GLN A 6 33.79 -3.66 25.87
N ASP A 7 34.37 -3.57 24.68
CA ASP A 7 34.16 -2.37 23.87
C ASP A 7 32.71 -2.35 23.37
N PRO A 8 31.91 -1.34 23.72
CA PRO A 8 30.55 -1.24 23.23
C PRO A 8 30.59 -0.99 21.73
N LYS A 9 30.18 -1.97 20.94
CA LYS A 9 30.04 -1.83 19.50
C LYS A 9 29.01 -0.71 19.22
N PRO A 10 29.42 0.40 18.57
CA PRO A 10 28.55 1.58 18.39
C PRO A 10 27.26 1.30 17.60
N GLY A 11 27.21 0.20 16.83
CA GLY A 11 26.01 -0.22 16.08
C GLY A 11 24.82 -0.64 16.94
N ARG A 12 25.05 -1.11 18.19
CA ARG A 12 23.97 -1.58 19.07
C ARG A 12 23.02 -0.48 19.58
N LEU A 13 23.46 0.79 19.56
CA LEU A 13 22.66 1.94 19.98
C LEU A 13 22.01 2.68 18.81
N VAL A 14 22.57 2.57 17.60
CA VAL A 14 22.06 3.28 16.42
C VAL A 14 20.79 2.59 15.88
N LEU A 15 20.75 1.26 15.88
CA LEU A 15 19.62 0.51 15.35
C LEU A 15 18.27 0.80 16.06
N PRO A 16 18.19 0.71 17.42
CA PRO A 16 16.93 1.04 18.11
C PRO A 16 16.54 2.52 17.94
N LEU A 17 17.50 3.42 17.77
CA LEU A 17 17.24 4.85 17.60
C LEU A 17 16.66 5.18 16.22
N VAL A 18 17.10 4.47 15.17
CA VAL A 18 16.53 4.55 13.82
C VAL A 18 15.12 3.96 13.79
N LEU A 19 14.89 2.85 14.47
CA LEU A 19 13.59 2.18 14.53
C LEU A 19 12.56 3.05 15.26
N ILE A 20 12.94 3.70 16.37
CA ILE A 20 12.10 4.67 17.08
C ILE A 20 11.80 5.90 16.19
N GLY A 21 12.78 6.36 15.42
CA GLY A 21 12.61 7.46 14.47
C GLY A 21 11.59 7.12 13.35
N MET A 22 11.64 5.91 12.79
CA MET A 22 10.67 5.45 11.78
C MET A 22 9.25 5.33 12.36
N ILE A 23 9.09 4.74 13.54
CA ILE A 23 7.78 4.62 14.21
C ILE A 23 7.22 6.02 14.51
N ALA A 24 8.02 6.96 14.97
CA ALA A 24 7.58 8.31 15.28
C ALA A 24 7.14 9.09 14.01
N THR A 25 7.84 8.92 12.89
CA THR A 25 7.45 9.57 11.61
C THR A 25 6.17 8.98 11.04
N THR A 26 6.00 7.65 11.11
CA THR A 26 4.76 6.97 10.67
C THR A 26 3.58 7.39 11.54
N TYR A 27 3.75 7.44 12.86
CA TYR A 27 2.70 7.86 13.79
C TYR A 27 2.26 9.31 13.56
N THR A 28 3.20 10.22 13.33
CA THR A 28 2.88 11.64 13.05
C THR A 28 2.19 11.82 11.71
N PHE A 29 2.54 11.00 10.70
CA PHE A 29 1.90 11.05 9.39
C PHE A 29 0.45 10.53 9.45
N VAL A 30 0.24 9.36 10.07
CA VAL A 30 -1.10 8.77 10.26
C VAL A 30 -2.00 9.70 11.08
N ASN A 31 -1.47 10.29 12.17
CA ASN A 31 -2.26 11.20 13.01
C ASN A 31 -2.59 12.52 12.29
N ARG A 32 -1.74 12.98 11.37
CA ARG A 32 -1.99 14.17 10.56
C ARG A 32 -3.05 13.93 9.48
N VAL A 33 -3.06 12.75 8.87
CA VAL A 33 -4.09 12.35 7.90
C VAL A 33 -5.44 12.16 8.60
N ALA A 34 -5.46 11.50 9.77
CA ALA A 34 -6.69 11.33 10.56
C ALA A 34 -7.30 12.66 11.05
N THR A 35 -6.46 13.67 11.33
CA THR A 35 -6.92 14.99 11.80
C THR A 35 -7.35 15.90 10.63
N SER A 36 -6.94 15.59 9.39
CA SER A 36 -7.32 16.36 8.20
C SER A 36 -8.72 16.02 7.67
N ASN A 37 -9.34 14.94 8.17
CA ASN A 37 -10.69 14.53 7.79
C ASN A 37 -11.81 15.14 8.65
N ASP A 38 -11.47 16.03 9.60
CA ASP A 38 -12.44 16.88 10.27
C ASP A 38 -12.73 18.13 9.38
N LEU A 39 -13.46 17.89 8.29
CA LEU A 39 -14.08 18.96 7.53
C LEU A 39 -15.20 19.52 8.40
N ASP A 40 -14.88 20.64 9.03
CA ASP A 40 -15.81 21.52 9.74
C ASP A 40 -16.87 22.01 8.74
N ILE A 41 -18.01 21.32 8.69
CA ILE A 41 -19.18 21.79 7.97
C ILE A 41 -19.82 22.84 8.86
N SER A 42 -19.38 24.09 8.71
CA SER A 42 -20.07 25.24 9.23
C SER A 42 -21.39 25.39 8.46
N VAL A 43 -22.47 24.92 9.05
CA VAL A 43 -23.82 25.27 8.62
C VAL A 43 -24.00 26.76 8.90
N VAL A 44 -23.89 27.56 7.87
CA VAL A 44 -24.34 28.95 7.92
C VAL A 44 -25.85 28.93 7.74
N GLU A 45 -26.55 29.12 8.83
CA GLU A 45 -27.98 29.43 8.86
C GLU A 45 -28.15 30.88 8.40
N GLU A 46 -28.53 31.10 7.16
CA GLU A 46 -28.83 32.45 6.65
C GLU A 46 -30.33 32.70 6.73
N GLU A 47 -30.67 33.70 7.51
CA GLU A 47 -31.96 34.20 7.87
C GLU A 47 -32.70 34.75 6.63
N VAL A 48 -33.94 34.31 6.43
CA VAL A 48 -34.82 34.74 5.35
C VAL A 48 -35.29 36.17 5.63
N VAL A 49 -34.89 37.10 4.80
CA VAL A 49 -35.59 38.40 4.67
C VAL A 49 -36.32 38.42 3.35
N THR A 50 -37.66 38.51 3.47
CA THR A 50 -38.61 38.66 2.36
C THR A 50 -38.60 40.10 1.91
N GLU A 51 -38.31 40.38 0.63
CA GLU A 51 -38.84 41.56 -0.09
C GLU A 51 -39.17 41.13 -1.52
N GLU A 52 -40.45 41.39 -1.88
CA GLU A 52 -40.99 41.19 -3.21
C GLU A 52 -40.53 42.33 -4.12
N GLU A 53 -39.98 42.00 -5.30
CA GLU A 53 -40.14 42.82 -6.51
C GLU A 53 -40.01 41.96 -7.77
N GLU A 54 -41.05 42.01 -8.60
CA GLU A 54 -41.19 41.37 -9.91
C GLU A 54 -40.17 41.93 -10.91
N THR A 55 -39.37 41.03 -11.51
CA THR A 55 -38.91 41.19 -12.90
C THR A 55 -38.58 39.82 -13.50
N GLU A 56 -39.21 39.56 -14.65
CA GLU A 56 -38.91 38.38 -15.50
C GLU A 56 -37.43 38.36 -15.87
N ASP A 57 -36.74 37.30 -15.53
CA ASP A 57 -35.58 36.89 -16.32
C ASP A 57 -35.28 35.41 -16.16
N THR A 58 -34.87 34.83 -17.23
CA THR A 58 -34.54 33.48 -17.58
C THR A 58 -33.81 32.72 -16.46
N THR A 59 -34.52 31.80 -15.80
CA THR A 59 -33.95 30.89 -14.79
C THR A 59 -33.07 29.87 -15.50
N THR A 60 -31.80 30.16 -15.58
CA THR A 60 -30.77 29.10 -15.83
C THR A 60 -30.67 28.27 -14.57
N THR A 61 -31.45 27.21 -14.51
CA THR A 61 -31.30 26.18 -13.46
C THR A 61 -29.95 25.49 -13.66
N SER A 62 -28.96 25.96 -12.92
CA SER A 62 -27.69 25.24 -12.80
C SER A 62 -27.95 23.96 -11.98
N SER A 63 -28.35 22.90 -12.65
CA SER A 63 -28.41 21.58 -12.05
C SER A 63 -26.98 21.15 -11.68
N THR A 64 -26.63 21.31 -10.42
CA THR A 64 -25.46 20.66 -9.87
C THR A 64 -25.77 19.16 -9.84
N THR A 65 -25.45 18.47 -10.92
CA THR A 65 -25.55 17.01 -10.97
C THR A 65 -24.45 16.48 -10.06
N THR A 66 -24.79 16.15 -8.83
CA THR A 66 -23.92 15.33 -7.98
C THR A 66 -23.86 13.95 -8.64
N THR A 67 -22.81 13.72 -9.41
CA THR A 67 -22.59 12.43 -10.07
C THR A 67 -22.20 11.44 -8.98
N THR A 68 -23.17 10.71 -8.44
CA THR A 68 -22.90 9.58 -7.56
C THR A 68 -22.27 8.46 -8.41
N LEU A 69 -21.11 7.96 -7.98
CA LEU A 69 -20.49 6.83 -8.66
C LEU A 69 -21.44 5.62 -8.66
N PRO A 70 -21.47 4.83 -9.73
CA PRO A 70 -22.21 3.57 -9.75
C PRO A 70 -21.75 2.63 -8.64
N ASP A 71 -22.68 1.90 -8.02
CA ASP A 71 -22.40 0.99 -6.91
C ASP A 71 -21.32 -0.06 -7.25
N GLU A 72 -21.31 -0.55 -8.49
CA GLU A 72 -20.30 -1.50 -8.98
C GLU A 72 -18.88 -0.90 -8.98
N VAL A 73 -18.75 0.39 -9.26
CA VAL A 73 -17.47 1.09 -9.21
C VAL A 73 -17.05 1.29 -7.77
N VAL A 74 -17.97 1.66 -6.88
CA VAL A 74 -17.69 1.80 -5.44
C VAL A 74 -17.17 0.47 -4.87
N THR A 75 -17.87 -0.63 -5.16
CA THR A 75 -17.46 -1.97 -4.73
C THR A 75 -16.05 -2.31 -5.21
N TYR A 76 -15.75 -2.08 -6.48
CA TYR A 76 -14.40 -2.31 -7.03
C TYR A 76 -13.32 -1.46 -6.34
N LEU A 77 -13.62 -0.18 -6.03
CA LEU A 77 -12.66 0.68 -5.30
C LEU A 77 -12.41 0.20 -3.86
N GLU A 78 -13.43 -0.36 -3.20
CA GLU A 78 -13.27 -0.99 -1.88
C GLU A 78 -12.41 -2.26 -1.97
N GLU A 79 -12.58 -3.07 -3.01
CA GLU A 79 -11.78 -4.28 -3.25
C GLU A 79 -10.29 -3.94 -3.46
N ILE A 80 -9.96 -3.02 -4.36
CA ILE A 80 -8.54 -2.64 -4.57
C ILE A 80 -7.93 -1.95 -3.35
N GLN A 81 -8.74 -1.28 -2.51
CA GLN A 81 -8.26 -0.75 -1.24
C GLN A 81 -7.93 -1.88 -0.24
N ALA A 82 -8.69 -2.96 -0.23
CA ALA A 82 -8.39 -4.14 0.57
C ALA A 82 -7.13 -4.86 0.06
N GLU A 83 -6.94 -4.95 -1.26
CA GLU A 83 -5.73 -5.47 -1.89
C GLU A 83 -4.49 -4.66 -1.50
N LYS A 84 -4.61 -3.33 -1.38
CA LYS A 84 -3.53 -2.48 -0.89
C LYS A 84 -3.12 -2.87 0.53
N VAL A 85 -4.07 -3.09 1.43
CA VAL A 85 -3.80 -3.53 2.81
C VAL A 85 -3.11 -4.90 2.80
N GLN A 86 -3.59 -5.84 1.99
CA GLN A 86 -2.97 -7.16 1.87
C GLN A 86 -1.53 -7.08 1.33
N SER A 87 -1.28 -6.18 0.37
CA SER A 87 0.06 -5.93 -0.14
C SER A 87 1.01 -5.35 0.92
N ASP A 88 0.52 -4.46 1.79
CA ASP A 88 1.28 -3.91 2.92
C ASP A 88 1.66 -5.02 3.92
N GLU A 89 0.73 -5.92 4.24
CA GLU A 89 0.96 -7.06 5.14
C GLU A 89 2.01 -8.01 4.57
N LEU A 90 1.89 -8.36 3.28
CA LEU A 90 2.89 -9.20 2.59
C LEU A 90 4.27 -8.54 2.61
N GLY A 91 4.33 -7.23 2.33
CA GLY A 91 5.58 -6.47 2.35
C GLY A 91 6.26 -6.48 3.72
N GLN A 92 5.49 -6.23 4.78
CA GLN A 92 6.01 -6.25 6.15
C GLN A 92 6.57 -7.63 6.54
N THR A 93 5.83 -8.69 6.22
CA THR A 93 6.23 -10.07 6.55
C THR A 93 7.53 -10.46 5.83
N VAL A 94 7.67 -10.13 4.55
CA VAL A 94 8.90 -10.39 3.77
C VAL A 94 10.08 -9.61 4.33
N LEU A 95 9.90 -8.32 4.67
CA LEU A 95 10.96 -7.49 5.22
C LEU A 95 11.42 -7.98 6.60
N GLU A 96 10.49 -8.39 7.46
CA GLU A 96 10.80 -8.92 8.79
C GLU A 96 11.59 -10.23 8.71
N ALA A 97 11.16 -11.18 7.88
CA ALA A 97 11.87 -12.44 7.71
C ALA A 97 13.27 -12.23 7.10
N ASN A 98 13.39 -11.31 6.13
CA ASN A 98 14.70 -10.98 5.59
C ASN A 98 15.64 -10.35 6.65
N ALA A 99 15.12 -9.46 7.50
CA ALA A 99 15.87 -8.87 8.59
C ALA A 99 16.27 -9.92 9.64
N ASN A 100 15.37 -10.84 10.00
CA ASN A 100 15.65 -11.94 10.92
C ASN A 100 16.77 -12.84 10.40
N TRP A 101 16.81 -13.11 9.10
CA TRP A 101 17.89 -13.85 8.47
C TRP A 101 19.22 -13.08 8.50
N ASP A 102 19.23 -11.79 8.14
CA ASP A 102 20.44 -10.96 8.11
C ASP A 102 21.03 -10.73 9.51
N ASP A 103 20.19 -10.67 10.53
CA ASP A 103 20.57 -10.52 11.94
C ASP A 103 20.91 -11.86 12.63
N GLU A 104 20.94 -12.98 11.89
CA GLU A 104 21.18 -14.34 12.40
C GLU A 104 20.20 -14.76 13.51
N LEU A 105 18.96 -14.24 13.46
CA LEU A 105 17.89 -14.56 14.42
C LEU A 105 17.08 -15.81 14.00
N SER A 106 17.17 -16.22 12.74
CA SER A 106 16.57 -17.43 12.20
C SER A 106 17.63 -18.43 11.75
N THR A 107 17.34 -19.72 11.88
CA THR A 107 18.14 -20.77 11.27
C THR A 107 17.89 -20.83 9.76
N TYR A 108 18.82 -21.43 9.01
CA TYR A 108 18.63 -21.62 7.56
C TYR A 108 17.33 -22.34 7.21
N GLN A 109 16.93 -23.34 8.01
CA GLN A 109 15.70 -24.09 7.75
C GLN A 109 14.47 -23.23 8.02
N GLU A 110 14.43 -22.47 9.11
CA GLU A 110 13.35 -21.54 9.43
C GLU A 110 13.22 -20.48 8.35
N ALA A 111 14.31 -19.82 7.96
CA ALA A 111 14.29 -18.82 6.88
C ALA A 111 13.80 -19.43 5.56
N LYS A 112 14.25 -20.63 5.21
CA LYS A 112 13.82 -21.33 4.00
C LYS A 112 12.31 -21.62 4.02
N ASP A 113 11.79 -22.06 5.15
CA ASP A 113 10.37 -22.38 5.29
C ASP A 113 9.51 -21.10 5.26
N GLU A 114 9.96 -20.00 5.86
CA GLU A 114 9.31 -18.68 5.78
C GLU A 114 9.30 -18.14 4.34
N PHE A 115 10.43 -18.17 3.65
CA PHE A 115 10.51 -17.72 2.25
C PHE A 115 9.67 -18.58 1.30
N ALA A 116 9.57 -19.91 1.57
CA ALA A 116 8.68 -20.78 0.80
C ALA A 116 7.21 -20.40 1.01
N LYS A 117 6.83 -20.02 2.23
CA LYS A 117 5.48 -19.55 2.54
C LYS A 117 5.14 -18.24 1.82
N PHE A 118 6.08 -17.32 1.64
CA PHE A 118 5.82 -16.09 0.89
C PHE A 118 5.44 -16.34 -0.56
N ILE A 119 5.92 -17.42 -1.16
CA ILE A 119 5.50 -17.81 -2.52
C ILE A 119 4.02 -18.18 -2.51
N GLU A 120 3.56 -18.95 -1.51
CA GLU A 120 2.14 -19.32 -1.38
C GLU A 120 1.27 -18.09 -1.10
N ASP A 121 1.70 -17.21 -0.18
CA ASP A 121 0.99 -15.98 0.17
C ASP A 121 0.91 -15.02 -1.04
N ALA A 122 1.99 -14.90 -1.82
CA ALA A 122 2.01 -14.08 -3.04
C ALA A 122 1.21 -14.69 -4.19
N GLU A 123 1.15 -16.01 -4.32
CA GLU A 123 0.28 -16.69 -5.29
C GLU A 123 -1.19 -16.41 -4.96
N GLN A 124 -1.57 -16.52 -3.69
CA GLN A 124 -2.92 -16.17 -3.24
C GLN A 124 -3.24 -14.69 -3.47
N PHE A 125 -2.26 -13.81 -3.28
CA PHE A 125 -2.40 -12.38 -3.57
C PHE A 125 -2.67 -12.13 -5.06
N VAL A 126 -1.95 -12.81 -5.97
CA VAL A 126 -2.21 -12.74 -7.42
C VAL A 126 -3.61 -13.21 -7.77
N GLU A 127 -4.10 -14.30 -7.15
CA GLU A 127 -5.48 -14.79 -7.35
C GLU A 127 -6.50 -13.74 -6.89
N THR A 128 -6.29 -13.13 -5.72
CA THR A 128 -7.16 -12.08 -5.18
C THR A 128 -7.23 -10.87 -6.11
N VAL A 129 -6.08 -10.38 -6.60
CA VAL A 129 -6.01 -9.24 -7.54
C VAL A 129 -6.62 -9.58 -8.90
N SER A 130 -6.67 -10.85 -9.28
CA SER A 130 -7.17 -11.26 -10.60
C SER A 130 -8.70 -11.27 -10.69
N GLU A 131 -9.41 -11.49 -9.58
CA GLU A 131 -10.86 -11.62 -9.52
C GLU A 131 -11.43 -11.13 -8.16
N PRO A 132 -12.55 -10.37 -8.16
CA PRO A 132 -13.28 -9.85 -9.31
C PRO A 132 -12.60 -8.64 -9.95
N GLY A 133 -12.81 -8.44 -11.24
CA GLY A 133 -12.32 -7.27 -11.97
C GLY A 133 -13.34 -6.12 -12.00
N PRO A 134 -12.92 -4.94 -12.49
CA PRO A 134 -13.77 -3.76 -12.58
C PRO A 134 -14.91 -3.96 -13.58
N PRO A 135 -16.00 -3.16 -13.49
CA PRO A 135 -17.07 -3.16 -14.48
C PRO A 135 -16.52 -2.86 -15.88
N SER A 136 -16.84 -3.73 -16.85
CA SER A 136 -16.30 -3.65 -18.21
C SER A 136 -16.67 -2.38 -18.98
N THR A 137 -17.67 -1.64 -18.50
CA THR A 137 -18.09 -0.34 -19.06
C THR A 137 -17.10 0.79 -18.78
N PHE A 138 -16.18 0.60 -17.83
CA PHE A 138 -15.19 1.59 -17.44
C PHE A 138 -13.79 1.19 -17.96
N ALA A 139 -13.52 1.50 -19.23
CA ALA A 139 -12.28 1.10 -19.90
C ALA A 139 -10.99 1.52 -19.16
N ASN A 140 -11.01 2.69 -18.51
CA ASN A 140 -9.87 3.17 -17.74
C ASN A 140 -9.61 2.28 -16.50
N LEU A 141 -10.67 1.83 -15.81
CA LEU A 141 -10.53 0.91 -14.67
C LEU A 141 -10.04 -0.45 -15.13
N VAL A 142 -10.53 -0.96 -16.26
CA VAL A 142 -10.05 -2.22 -16.86
C VAL A 142 -8.55 -2.14 -17.14
N THR A 143 -8.09 -1.05 -17.76
CA THR A 143 -6.66 -0.84 -18.03
C THR A 143 -5.83 -0.79 -16.74
N SER A 144 -6.29 -0.03 -15.73
CA SER A 144 -5.61 0.05 -14.44
C SER A 144 -5.54 -1.30 -13.72
N HIS A 145 -6.64 -2.07 -13.78
CA HIS A 145 -6.69 -3.41 -13.20
C HIS A 145 -5.72 -4.39 -13.90
N ASP A 146 -5.61 -4.35 -15.23
CA ASP A 146 -4.64 -5.16 -15.94
C ASP A 146 -3.19 -4.80 -15.55
N GLU A 147 -2.90 -3.53 -15.29
CA GLU A 147 -1.59 -3.11 -14.75
C GLU A 147 -1.36 -3.60 -13.33
N LEU A 148 -2.39 -3.59 -12.46
CA LEU A 148 -2.31 -4.16 -11.11
C LEU A 148 -2.01 -5.66 -11.15
N LYS A 149 -2.67 -6.42 -12.03
CA LYS A 149 -2.39 -7.85 -12.24
C LYS A 149 -0.95 -8.11 -12.66
N VAL A 150 -0.39 -7.28 -13.54
CA VAL A 150 1.02 -7.40 -13.95
C VAL A 150 1.94 -7.15 -12.76
N LEU A 151 1.68 -6.12 -11.94
CA LEU A 151 2.49 -5.82 -10.75
C LEU A 151 2.39 -6.91 -9.68
N ALA A 152 1.19 -7.46 -9.43
CA ALA A 152 1.02 -8.60 -8.52
C ALA A 152 1.82 -9.84 -8.97
N ASN A 153 1.83 -10.14 -10.27
CA ASN A 153 2.65 -11.21 -10.81
C ASN A 153 4.16 -10.94 -10.66
N LEU A 154 4.62 -9.70 -10.83
CA LEU A 154 6.02 -9.35 -10.58
C LEU A 154 6.41 -9.53 -9.11
N ILE A 155 5.54 -9.13 -8.17
CA ILE A 155 5.72 -9.38 -6.73
C ILE A 155 5.85 -10.88 -6.45
N TYR A 156 4.99 -11.71 -7.05
CA TYR A 156 5.07 -13.17 -6.93
C TYR A 156 6.39 -13.74 -7.47
N GLU A 157 6.85 -13.30 -8.65
CA GLU A 157 8.13 -13.74 -9.19
C GLU A 157 9.31 -13.31 -8.30
N ASP A 158 9.25 -12.10 -7.71
CA ASP A 158 10.26 -11.63 -6.77
C ASP A 158 10.34 -12.49 -5.50
N THR A 159 9.19 -13.01 -4.98
CA THR A 159 9.23 -13.95 -3.83
C THR A 159 9.93 -15.25 -4.16
N LYS A 160 9.80 -15.75 -5.38
CA LYS A 160 10.51 -16.94 -5.86
C LYS A 160 12.01 -16.67 -5.94
N GLU A 161 12.39 -15.51 -6.49
CA GLU A 161 13.80 -15.10 -6.57
C GLU A 161 14.43 -14.89 -5.18
N LEU A 162 13.65 -14.43 -4.18
CA LEU A 162 14.11 -14.35 -2.78
C LEU A 162 14.49 -15.71 -2.23
N LEU A 163 13.65 -16.74 -2.41
CA LEU A 163 13.94 -18.11 -1.98
C LEU A 163 15.13 -18.70 -2.74
N GLU A 164 15.21 -18.48 -4.06
CA GLU A 164 16.35 -18.94 -4.85
C GLU A 164 17.64 -18.23 -4.42
N GLY A 165 17.59 -16.94 -4.12
CA GLY A 165 18.72 -16.18 -3.59
C GLY A 165 19.17 -16.67 -2.21
N LEU A 166 18.22 -17.04 -1.32
CA LEU A 166 18.54 -17.63 -0.02
C LEU A 166 19.25 -18.99 -0.15
N THR A 167 18.83 -19.80 -1.13
CA THR A 167 19.34 -21.16 -1.34
C THR A 167 20.57 -21.20 -2.27
N SER A 168 20.91 -20.08 -2.91
CA SER A 168 22.08 -19.98 -3.76
C SER A 168 23.37 -20.05 -2.96
N SER A 169 24.47 -20.42 -3.63
CA SER A 169 25.82 -20.46 -3.02
C SER A 169 26.58 -19.14 -3.20
N ASP A 170 25.87 -18.07 -3.60
CA ASP A 170 26.46 -16.74 -3.74
C ASP A 170 26.60 -16.01 -2.39
N THR A 171 27.12 -14.79 -2.42
CA THR A 171 27.34 -13.95 -1.24
C THR A 171 26.06 -13.23 -0.76
N GLY A 172 24.87 -13.66 -1.22
CA GLY A 172 23.57 -13.02 -0.93
C GLY A 172 23.21 -11.89 -1.89
N GLU A 173 23.97 -11.67 -2.95
CA GLU A 173 23.71 -10.62 -3.94
C GLU A 173 22.39 -10.85 -4.67
N ARG A 174 22.08 -12.10 -5.03
CA ARG A 174 20.81 -12.47 -5.69
C ARG A 174 19.62 -12.16 -4.81
N ARG A 175 19.68 -12.55 -3.52
CA ARG A 175 18.61 -12.26 -2.56
C ARG A 175 18.42 -10.75 -2.34
N ALA A 176 19.52 -10.00 -2.22
CA ALA A 176 19.46 -8.55 -2.07
C ALA A 176 18.83 -7.87 -3.29
N ALA A 177 19.17 -8.32 -4.51
CA ALA A 177 18.57 -7.80 -5.74
C ALA A 177 17.07 -8.15 -5.86
N ALA A 178 16.69 -9.37 -5.46
CA ALA A 178 15.28 -9.79 -5.42
C ALA A 178 14.47 -8.97 -4.41
N LEU A 179 15.03 -8.67 -3.24
CA LEU A 179 14.38 -7.82 -2.23
C LEU A 179 14.19 -6.38 -2.71
N ASP A 180 15.18 -5.82 -3.40
CA ASP A 180 15.05 -4.49 -4.00
C ASP A 180 13.95 -4.44 -5.08
N SER A 181 13.90 -5.47 -5.94
CA SER A 181 12.85 -5.62 -6.97
C SER A 181 11.47 -5.77 -6.33
N PHE A 182 11.34 -6.62 -5.32
CA PHE A 182 10.11 -6.83 -4.56
C PHE A 182 9.58 -5.51 -3.97
N ASN A 183 10.43 -4.78 -3.25
CA ASN A 183 10.05 -3.51 -2.65
C ASN A 183 9.62 -2.47 -3.69
N LYS A 184 10.30 -2.42 -4.83
CA LYS A 184 9.96 -1.52 -5.93
C LYS A 184 8.60 -1.88 -6.55
N ASN A 185 8.36 -3.16 -6.84
CA ASN A 185 7.12 -3.62 -7.45
C ASN A 185 5.94 -3.44 -6.49
N LEU A 186 6.15 -3.68 -5.18
CA LEU A 186 5.17 -3.43 -4.13
C LEU A 186 4.78 -1.94 -4.07
N ALA A 187 5.76 -1.03 -4.06
CA ALA A 187 5.51 0.40 -4.06
C ALA A 187 4.76 0.87 -5.33
N LEU A 188 5.10 0.32 -6.49
CA LEU A 188 4.40 0.61 -7.76
C LEU A 188 2.95 0.10 -7.73
N PHE A 189 2.70 -1.07 -7.14
CA PHE A 189 1.35 -1.62 -6.97
C PHE A 189 0.48 -0.68 -6.12
N GLN A 190 0.99 -0.28 -4.96
CA GLN A 190 0.29 0.64 -4.05
C GLN A 190 0.04 2.01 -4.68
N GLN A 191 1.03 2.56 -5.36
CA GLN A 191 0.89 3.82 -6.11
C GLN A 191 -0.19 3.69 -7.18
N LYS A 192 -0.23 2.58 -7.93
CA LYS A 192 -1.23 2.36 -8.98
C LYS A 192 -2.65 2.30 -8.43
N ILE A 193 -2.85 1.71 -7.27
CA ILE A 193 -4.15 1.73 -6.57
C ILE A 193 -4.55 3.17 -6.23
N GLU A 194 -3.64 3.95 -5.64
CA GLU A 194 -3.92 5.35 -5.29
C GLU A 194 -4.26 6.20 -6.52
N GLU A 195 -3.52 6.03 -7.62
CA GLU A 195 -3.81 6.70 -8.90
C GLU A 195 -5.18 6.29 -9.45
N THR A 196 -5.53 5.01 -9.37
CA THR A 196 -6.81 4.48 -9.84
C THR A 196 -7.98 5.08 -9.05
N ILE A 197 -7.89 5.10 -7.72
CA ILE A 197 -8.90 5.70 -6.85
C ILE A 197 -9.02 7.20 -7.14
N ALA A 198 -7.90 7.93 -7.21
CA ALA A 198 -7.89 9.36 -7.47
C ALA A 198 -8.50 9.72 -8.83
N SER A 199 -8.28 8.90 -9.86
CA SER A 199 -8.81 9.14 -11.22
C SER A 199 -10.34 9.11 -11.29
N VAL A 200 -10.98 8.32 -10.40
CA VAL A 200 -12.44 8.17 -10.35
C VAL A 200 -13.08 9.20 -9.42
N THR A 201 -12.42 9.54 -8.31
CA THR A 201 -12.97 10.47 -7.30
C THR A 201 -12.79 11.93 -7.66
N SER A 202 -11.90 12.25 -8.61
CA SER A 202 -11.61 13.63 -9.05
C SER A 202 -12.40 14.05 -10.30
N SER A 203 -13.28 13.19 -10.84
CA SER A 203 -14.11 13.43 -12.03
C SER A 203 -15.52 13.88 -11.64
#